data_b1443e67406bc4ac154c02801c18aef2
#
_entry.id   b1443e67406bc4ac154c02801c18aef2
#
_cell.length_a   1.000
_cell.length_b   1.000
_cell.length_c   1.000
_cell.angle_alpha   90.00
_cell.angle_beta   90.00
_cell.angle_gamma   90.00
#
_symmetry.space_group_name_H-M   'P 1'
#
loop_
_entity.id
_entity.type
_entity.pdbx_description
1 polymer ?
#
loop_
_entity_poly.entity_id
_entity_poly.type
_entity_poly.pdbx_seq_one_letter_code
_entity_poly.pdbx_strand_id
1 'polypeptide(L)'
;MFAGPGGLGEGFSTCVDDHDRPRFHSVVSIERDEFSHRTLFLRHFLRSFPSGEIPDDYYDYLNGRITADEMFRRHRPQFNDALKSAVKISLGPETHDEVRRLVRNRLAGRKKWALVGGPPCQAYSLVGRSRMMNHPDFAHDERHFLYREYLKIIIDHRPPVFVMENVKGLLSAQVEGEPVIRRIVTDLAKPKAAMEKRANGLGYRLYSLSEDEQPDEHVDPRLFLVKAEEFGVPQARHRMFIVGIRDDIDVKPGRLRRHKPPTVKETIGHLPAVRSGLSRGKDNPEAWRREILALTAGSLREQLNGAHYAKAILGRIRLHVSDDTFPLERFAMRYPGRPAKRHRALTAMHDSRLSTLHGHEARSHMASDLRRYMFAAVFAEVMERSPKLSDFPESLLPDHRNVDRGRSGEMFSDRFRVQLPHQVSTTITSHISKDGHYFIHYDPIQCRSLTVREAARLQTFPDNYKFEGPRTSQYHQVGNAVPPYLASQIADIIADVLDSMSDGG
;
A
#
# COMPACT_ATOMS: atom_id res chain seq x y z
N MET A 1 -8.67 6.25 11.93
CA MET A 1 -8.14 7.62 11.81
C MET A 1 -6.98 7.59 10.81
N PHE A 2 -6.79 8.66 10.02
CA PHE A 2 -5.83 8.65 8.90
C PHE A 2 -6.08 7.46 7.95
N ALA A 3 -7.33 7.33 7.50
CA ALA A 3 -7.83 6.10 6.89
C ALA A 3 -7.24 5.81 5.50
N GLY A 4 -6.68 6.83 4.83
CA GLY A 4 -6.24 6.69 3.44
C GLY A 4 -7.39 6.24 2.54
N PRO A 5 -7.12 5.41 1.53
CA PRO A 5 -8.18 4.84 0.70
C PRO A 5 -9.00 3.75 1.42
N GLY A 6 -8.64 3.38 2.67
CA GLY A 6 -9.37 2.41 3.46
C GLY A 6 -8.77 1.00 3.55
N GLY A 7 -7.47 0.81 3.32
CA GLY A 7 -6.84 -0.54 3.35
C GLY A 7 -7.01 -1.28 4.68
N LEU A 8 -6.78 -0.62 5.83
CA LEU A 8 -7.08 -1.18 7.15
C LEU A 8 -8.57 -1.49 7.28
N GLY A 9 -9.44 -0.51 6.97
CA GLY A 9 -10.88 -0.69 7.06
C GLY A 9 -11.40 -1.81 6.16
N GLU A 10 -10.79 -2.05 4.99
CA GLU A 10 -11.13 -3.17 4.11
C GLU A 10 -10.87 -4.52 4.78
N GLY A 11 -9.67 -4.70 5.36
CA GLY A 11 -9.36 -5.92 6.08
C GLY A 11 -10.26 -6.15 7.30
N PHE A 12 -10.54 -5.11 8.09
CA PHE A 12 -11.44 -5.23 9.22
C PHE A 12 -12.88 -5.56 8.79
N SER A 13 -13.35 -5.04 7.66
CA SER A 13 -14.71 -5.32 7.17
C SER A 13 -14.88 -6.73 6.59
N THR A 14 -13.79 -7.43 6.27
CA THR A 14 -13.82 -8.81 5.79
C THR A 14 -13.65 -9.85 6.91
N CYS A 15 -13.46 -9.40 8.16
CA CYS A 15 -13.44 -10.27 9.33
C CYS A 15 -14.89 -10.69 9.67
N VAL A 16 -15.17 -11.98 9.56
CA VAL A 16 -16.49 -12.57 9.80
C VAL A 16 -16.43 -13.62 10.89
N ASP A 17 -17.57 -13.91 11.52
CA ASP A 17 -17.73 -15.05 12.44
C ASP A 17 -17.98 -16.37 11.68
N ASP A 18 -18.17 -17.46 12.42
CA ASP A 18 -18.45 -18.80 11.87
C ASP A 18 -19.77 -18.90 11.08
N HIS A 19 -20.59 -17.85 11.11
CA HIS A 19 -21.86 -17.71 10.37
C HIS A 19 -21.78 -16.67 9.26
N ASP A 20 -20.58 -16.31 8.80
CA ASP A 20 -20.32 -15.29 7.78
C ASP A 20 -20.86 -13.89 8.13
N ARG A 21 -21.09 -13.58 9.41
CA ARG A 21 -21.53 -12.25 9.84
C ARG A 21 -20.33 -11.36 10.15
N PRO A 22 -20.34 -10.08 9.72
CA PRO A 22 -19.25 -9.15 10.01
C PRO A 22 -19.03 -8.96 11.50
N ARG A 23 -17.80 -9.18 11.97
CA ARG A 23 -17.40 -8.90 13.37
C ARG A 23 -17.14 -7.42 13.62
N PHE A 24 -16.90 -6.63 12.56
CA PHE A 24 -16.63 -5.20 12.67
C PHE A 24 -17.52 -4.36 11.76
N HIS A 25 -18.02 -3.26 12.32
CA HIS A 25 -18.67 -2.19 11.57
C HIS A 25 -17.89 -0.88 11.75
N SER A 26 -17.49 -0.26 10.67
CA SER A 26 -16.77 1.01 10.69
C SER A 26 -17.74 2.15 11.00
N VAL A 27 -17.73 2.65 12.25
CA VAL A 27 -18.65 3.72 12.70
C VAL A 27 -18.20 5.11 12.25
N VAL A 28 -16.89 5.33 12.13
CA VAL A 28 -16.32 6.56 11.57
C VAL A 28 -14.91 6.31 11.04
N SER A 29 -14.63 6.79 9.83
CA SER A 29 -13.31 6.87 9.22
C SER A 29 -13.02 8.31 8.81
N ILE A 30 -11.83 8.82 9.15
CA ILE A 30 -11.42 10.20 8.85
C ILE A 30 -10.25 10.18 7.91
N GLU A 31 -10.38 10.92 6.80
CA GLU A 31 -9.35 11.13 5.79
C GLU A 31 -9.43 12.57 5.28
N ARG A 32 -8.26 13.20 5.04
CA ARG A 32 -8.19 14.60 4.55
C ARG A 32 -8.03 14.71 3.05
N ASP A 33 -7.32 13.74 2.42
CA ASP A 33 -7.05 13.77 0.99
C ASP A 33 -8.33 13.52 0.19
N GLU A 34 -8.60 14.38 -0.77
CA GLU A 34 -9.84 14.37 -1.56
C GLU A 34 -10.09 13.03 -2.26
N PHE A 35 -9.09 12.51 -2.96
CA PHE A 35 -9.27 11.30 -3.76
C PHE A 35 -9.26 10.03 -2.91
N SER A 36 -8.42 10.00 -1.88
CA SER A 36 -8.44 8.92 -0.88
C SER A 36 -9.78 8.87 -0.17
N HIS A 37 -10.35 10.04 0.20
CA HIS A 37 -11.66 10.12 0.82
C HIS A 37 -12.78 9.64 -0.14
N ARG A 38 -12.75 9.99 -1.43
CA ARG A 38 -13.74 9.49 -2.42
C ARG A 38 -13.70 7.96 -2.51
N THR A 39 -12.52 7.38 -2.55
CA THR A 39 -12.34 5.92 -2.53
C THR A 39 -12.86 5.32 -1.22
N LEU A 40 -12.50 5.90 -0.09
CA LEU A 40 -12.97 5.50 1.24
C LEU A 40 -14.49 5.58 1.33
N PHE A 41 -15.10 6.67 0.87
CA PHE A 41 -16.55 6.87 0.83
C PHE A 41 -17.26 5.78 0.03
N LEU A 42 -16.74 5.46 -1.16
CA LEU A 42 -17.28 4.40 -2.00
C LEU A 42 -17.27 3.05 -1.28
N ARG A 43 -16.20 2.74 -0.52
CA ARG A 43 -16.13 1.50 0.25
C ARG A 43 -17.09 1.52 1.45
N HIS A 44 -17.26 2.66 2.13
CA HIS A 44 -18.27 2.80 3.19
C HIS A 44 -19.68 2.65 2.64
N PHE A 45 -19.96 3.20 1.47
CA PHE A 45 -21.24 3.00 0.78
C PHE A 45 -21.51 1.49 0.55
N LEU A 46 -20.55 0.75 0.02
CA LEU A 46 -20.70 -0.69 -0.20
C LEU A 46 -20.88 -1.49 1.10
N ARG A 47 -20.23 -1.08 2.18
CA ARG A 47 -20.35 -1.72 3.50
C ARG A 47 -21.67 -1.40 4.22
N SER A 48 -22.45 -0.45 3.72
CA SER A 48 -23.79 -0.15 4.22
C SER A 48 -24.87 -1.08 3.68
N PHE A 49 -24.53 -1.97 2.75
CA PHE A 49 -25.40 -3.08 2.33
C PHE A 49 -25.21 -4.29 3.26
N PRO A 50 -26.21 -5.18 3.35
CA PRO A 50 -26.04 -6.45 4.05
C PRO A 50 -24.79 -7.20 3.59
N SER A 51 -24.22 -8.02 4.47
CA SER A 51 -22.97 -8.72 4.17
C SER A 51 -23.08 -9.55 2.89
N GLY A 52 -22.11 -9.38 1.99
CA GLY A 52 -22.07 -10.09 0.70
C GLY A 52 -22.99 -9.55 -0.40
N GLU A 53 -23.86 -8.58 -0.09
CA GLU A 53 -24.83 -8.03 -1.04
C GLU A 53 -24.34 -6.74 -1.70
N ILE A 54 -23.20 -6.80 -2.41
CA ILE A 54 -22.82 -5.68 -3.29
C ILE A 54 -23.87 -5.55 -4.40
N PRO A 55 -24.52 -4.38 -4.56
CA PRO A 55 -25.61 -4.22 -5.55
C PRO A 55 -25.10 -4.33 -6.98
N ASP A 56 -25.95 -4.80 -7.91
CA ASP A 56 -25.60 -4.88 -9.33
C ASP A 56 -25.26 -3.51 -9.92
N ASP A 57 -25.89 -2.44 -9.43
CA ASP A 57 -25.58 -1.06 -9.80
C ASP A 57 -24.10 -0.69 -9.56
N TYR A 58 -23.42 -1.32 -8.57
CA TYR A 58 -22.00 -1.12 -8.40
C TYR A 58 -21.19 -1.69 -9.57
N TYR A 59 -21.56 -2.88 -10.05
CA TYR A 59 -20.90 -3.47 -11.22
C TYR A 59 -21.27 -2.73 -12.50
N ASP A 60 -22.48 -2.17 -12.60
CA ASP A 60 -22.87 -1.28 -13.72
C ASP A 60 -22.06 0.03 -13.68
N TYR A 61 -21.83 0.59 -12.51
CA TYR A 61 -20.91 1.73 -12.34
C TYR A 61 -19.47 1.36 -12.72
N LEU A 62 -18.97 0.22 -12.27
CA LEU A 62 -17.66 -0.27 -12.67
C LEU A 62 -17.54 -0.43 -14.19
N ASN A 63 -18.58 -0.94 -14.85
CA ASN A 63 -18.62 -1.14 -16.29
C ASN A 63 -18.92 0.15 -17.10
N GLY A 64 -19.09 1.31 -16.43
CA GLY A 64 -19.38 2.58 -17.06
C GLY A 64 -20.81 2.70 -17.64
N ARG A 65 -21.72 1.80 -17.24
CA ARG A 65 -23.12 1.80 -17.69
C ARG A 65 -23.94 2.88 -16.99
N ILE A 66 -23.62 3.17 -15.74
CA ILE A 66 -24.21 4.25 -14.95
C ILE A 66 -23.11 5.10 -14.30
N THR A 67 -23.46 6.32 -13.90
CA THR A 67 -22.58 7.19 -13.14
C THR A 67 -22.60 6.86 -11.64
N ALA A 68 -21.59 7.30 -10.89
CA ALA A 68 -21.60 7.20 -9.43
C ALA A 68 -22.83 7.91 -8.81
N ASP A 69 -23.15 9.10 -9.32
CA ASP A 69 -24.30 9.89 -8.84
C ASP A 69 -25.64 9.16 -9.07
N GLU A 70 -25.76 8.44 -10.17
CA GLU A 70 -26.95 7.64 -10.44
C GLU A 70 -27.04 6.44 -9.48
N MET A 71 -25.95 5.72 -9.27
CA MET A 71 -25.88 4.64 -8.29
C MET A 71 -26.25 5.15 -6.88
N PHE A 72 -25.69 6.29 -6.45
CA PHE A 72 -25.98 6.87 -5.14
C PHE A 72 -27.43 7.35 -5.01
N ARG A 73 -28.05 7.84 -6.09
CA ARG A 73 -29.47 8.20 -6.08
C ARG A 73 -30.40 6.99 -5.90
N ARG A 74 -30.08 5.87 -6.53
CA ARG A 74 -30.85 4.61 -6.41
C ARG A 74 -30.76 4.01 -5.01
N HIS A 75 -29.64 4.21 -4.31
CA HIS A 75 -29.35 3.64 -2.98
C HIS A 75 -29.17 4.73 -1.92
N ARG A 76 -30.13 5.64 -1.83
CA ARG A 76 -30.07 6.82 -0.95
C ARG A 76 -29.85 6.51 0.54
N PRO A 77 -30.46 5.48 1.14
CA PRO A 77 -30.19 5.12 2.54
C PRO A 77 -28.71 4.80 2.77
N GLN A 78 -28.09 3.94 1.94
CA GLN A 78 -26.70 3.54 2.04
C GLN A 78 -25.73 4.71 1.78
N PHE A 79 -26.09 5.58 0.83
CA PHE A 79 -25.34 6.83 0.61
C PHE A 79 -25.35 7.72 1.86
N ASN A 80 -26.49 7.89 2.52
CA ASN A 80 -26.59 8.68 3.75
C ASN A 80 -25.79 8.06 4.90
N ASP A 81 -25.71 6.74 4.99
CA ASP A 81 -24.92 6.06 6.00
C ASP A 81 -23.41 6.18 5.72
N ALA A 82 -23.02 6.15 4.45
CA ALA A 82 -21.64 6.44 4.05
C ALA A 82 -21.22 7.88 4.38
N LEU A 83 -22.09 8.89 4.17
CA LEU A 83 -21.86 10.28 4.57
C LEU A 83 -21.61 10.43 6.07
N LYS A 84 -22.26 9.60 6.87
CA LYS A 84 -22.09 9.62 8.32
C LYS A 84 -20.77 8.95 8.75
N SER A 85 -20.29 7.95 8.05
CA SER A 85 -19.17 7.08 8.47
C SER A 85 -17.84 7.37 7.77
N ALA A 86 -17.83 7.91 6.56
CA ALA A 86 -16.63 8.37 5.86
C ALA A 86 -16.59 9.90 5.87
N VAL A 87 -15.71 10.48 6.68
CA VAL A 87 -15.72 11.93 6.94
C VAL A 87 -14.41 12.56 6.45
N LYS A 88 -14.54 13.65 5.68
CA LYS A 88 -13.40 14.41 5.17
C LYS A 88 -13.06 15.53 6.16
N ILE A 89 -12.10 15.27 7.04
CA ILE A 89 -11.58 16.25 8.00
C ILE A 89 -10.05 16.15 8.04
N SER A 90 -9.39 17.29 8.12
CA SER A 90 -7.97 17.38 8.48
C SER A 90 -7.85 17.36 9.99
N LEU A 91 -7.24 16.31 10.55
CA LEU A 91 -6.99 16.24 11.99
C LEU A 91 -5.97 17.31 12.39
N GLY A 92 -6.28 18.06 13.44
CA GLY A 92 -5.43 19.13 13.96
C GLY A 92 -6.07 19.85 15.13
N PRO A 93 -5.34 20.78 15.77
CA PRO A 93 -5.86 21.51 16.96
C PRO A 93 -7.20 22.20 16.73
N GLU A 94 -7.41 22.76 15.53
CA GLU A 94 -8.63 23.51 15.19
C GLU A 94 -9.86 22.63 15.01
N THR A 95 -9.66 21.37 14.59
CA THR A 95 -10.75 20.41 14.34
C THR A 95 -10.95 19.41 15.49
N HIS A 96 -10.12 19.50 16.53
CA HIS A 96 -10.11 18.52 17.62
C HIS A 96 -11.47 18.36 18.31
N ASP A 97 -12.12 19.46 18.69
CA ASP A 97 -13.42 19.42 19.37
C ASP A 97 -14.55 18.89 18.47
N GLU A 98 -14.49 19.18 17.18
CA GLU A 98 -15.41 18.62 16.18
C GLU A 98 -15.25 17.10 16.11
N VAL A 99 -14.01 16.62 15.94
CA VAL A 99 -13.68 15.19 15.87
C VAL A 99 -14.07 14.47 17.17
N ARG A 100 -13.78 15.05 18.32
CA ARG A 100 -14.17 14.53 19.64
C ARG A 100 -15.68 14.33 19.75
N ARG A 101 -16.48 15.34 19.37
CA ARG A 101 -17.94 15.23 19.36
C ARG A 101 -18.43 14.18 18.37
N LEU A 102 -17.87 14.16 17.15
CA LEU A 102 -18.19 13.20 16.11
C LEU A 102 -17.97 11.76 16.60
N VAL A 103 -16.78 11.45 17.10
CA VAL A 103 -16.43 10.10 17.57
C VAL A 103 -17.34 9.68 18.72
N ARG A 104 -17.56 10.55 19.71
CA ARG A 104 -18.48 10.28 20.84
C ARG A 104 -19.87 9.92 20.36
N ASN A 105 -20.44 10.72 19.46
CA ASN A 105 -21.78 10.51 18.92
C ASN A 105 -21.89 9.21 18.12
N ARG A 106 -20.84 8.85 17.37
CA ARG A 106 -20.81 7.62 16.58
C ARG A 106 -20.63 6.37 17.43
N LEU A 107 -19.83 6.46 18.46
CA LEU A 107 -19.67 5.36 19.42
C LEU A 107 -20.97 5.09 20.19
N ALA A 108 -21.76 6.11 20.46
CA ALA A 108 -23.06 5.98 21.13
C ALA A 108 -23.03 5.05 22.36
N GLY A 109 -21.99 5.18 23.21
CA GLY A 109 -21.82 4.38 24.42
C GLY A 109 -21.36 2.93 24.23
N ARG A 110 -20.98 2.51 22.98
CA ARG A 110 -20.45 1.17 22.74
C ARG A 110 -19.19 0.91 23.57
N LYS A 111 -19.18 -0.22 24.27
CA LYS A 111 -18.05 -0.65 25.11
C LYS A 111 -17.00 -1.44 24.30
N LYS A 112 -17.42 -2.30 23.35
CA LYS A 112 -16.54 -3.13 22.51
C LYS A 112 -16.27 -2.43 21.19
N TRP A 113 -15.10 -1.79 21.05
CA TRP A 113 -14.67 -1.11 19.83
C TRP A 113 -13.15 -0.99 19.75
N ALA A 114 -12.62 -0.79 18.59
CA ALA A 114 -11.19 -0.60 18.35
C ALA A 114 -10.92 0.70 17.60
N LEU A 115 -9.87 1.41 18.01
CA LEU A 115 -9.32 2.54 17.28
C LEU A 115 -8.20 2.04 16.36
N VAL A 116 -8.37 2.17 15.04
CA VAL A 116 -7.32 1.80 14.08
C VAL A 116 -6.84 3.02 13.30
N GLY A 117 -5.52 3.09 13.03
CA GLY A 117 -4.99 4.20 12.26
C GLY A 117 -3.49 4.19 12.07
N GLY A 118 -3.03 4.97 11.07
CA GLY A 118 -1.62 5.17 10.77
C GLY A 118 -1.28 6.66 10.76
N PRO A 119 -1.00 7.31 11.91
CA PRO A 119 -0.63 8.72 11.91
C PRO A 119 0.63 8.92 11.06
N PRO A 120 0.64 9.87 10.11
CA PRO A 120 1.75 10.04 9.19
C PRO A 120 3.01 10.51 9.93
N CYS A 121 4.11 9.76 9.73
CA CYS A 121 5.45 10.09 10.22
C CYS A 121 6.40 10.49 9.08
N GLN A 122 5.93 11.29 8.15
CA GLN A 122 6.73 11.70 6.98
C GLN A 122 8.01 12.46 7.38
N ALA A 123 7.99 13.18 8.47
CA ALA A 123 9.17 13.84 9.03
C ALA A 123 10.28 12.84 9.45
N TYR A 124 9.92 11.59 9.77
CA TYR A 124 10.83 10.55 10.22
C TYR A 124 11.19 9.52 9.14
N SER A 125 10.64 9.63 7.92
CA SER A 125 11.00 8.73 6.81
C SER A 125 12.37 9.10 6.22
N LEU A 126 13.10 8.09 5.64
CA LEU A 126 14.38 8.32 4.96
C LEU A 126 14.30 9.39 3.86
N VAL A 127 13.19 9.42 3.11
CA VAL A 127 12.94 10.41 2.06
C VAL A 127 12.59 11.79 2.64
N GLY A 128 11.86 11.83 3.75
CA GLY A 128 11.58 13.06 4.48
C GLY A 128 12.87 13.68 5.04
N ARG A 129 13.74 12.87 5.65
CA ARG A 129 15.05 13.30 6.19
C ARG A 129 15.95 13.91 5.12
N SER A 130 16.12 13.26 3.97
CA SER A 130 17.01 13.75 2.90
C SER A 130 16.57 15.11 2.31
N ARG A 131 15.28 15.46 2.41
CA ARG A 131 14.73 16.74 1.95
C ARG A 131 14.72 17.84 3.01
N MET A 132 14.66 17.47 4.29
CA MET A 132 14.40 18.41 5.39
C MET A 132 15.57 18.58 6.35
N MET A 133 16.62 17.76 6.31
CA MET A 133 17.78 17.86 7.21
C MET A 133 18.48 19.23 7.19
N ASN A 134 18.25 20.03 6.15
CA ASN A 134 18.81 21.38 5.99
C ASN A 134 17.75 22.49 6.11
N HIS A 135 16.52 22.19 6.57
CA HIS A 135 15.47 23.20 6.69
C HIS A 135 15.34 23.65 8.15
N PRO A 136 15.40 24.96 8.46
CA PRO A 136 15.35 25.47 9.84
C PRO A 136 14.04 25.17 10.58
N ASP A 137 12.97 24.87 9.84
CA ASP A 137 11.64 24.59 10.40
C ASP A 137 11.38 23.10 10.70
N PHE A 138 12.41 22.25 10.69
CA PHE A 138 12.25 20.80 10.94
C PHE A 138 11.59 20.50 12.29
N ALA A 139 11.94 21.24 13.33
CA ALA A 139 11.37 21.08 14.68
C ALA A 139 9.90 21.56 14.79
N HIS A 140 9.44 22.40 13.86
CA HIS A 140 8.10 23.01 13.84
C HIS A 140 7.19 22.41 12.77
N ASP A 141 7.60 21.31 12.11
CA ASP A 141 6.79 20.67 11.07
C ASP A 141 5.47 20.15 11.66
N GLU A 142 4.34 20.65 11.13
CA GLU A 142 2.97 20.28 11.52
C GLU A 142 2.74 18.76 11.56
N ARG A 143 3.52 17.99 10.81
CA ARG A 143 3.42 16.52 10.73
C ARG A 143 3.84 15.81 12.02
N HIS A 144 4.65 16.45 12.88
CA HIS A 144 4.93 15.97 14.24
C HIS A 144 3.68 16.02 15.13
N PHE A 145 2.74 16.92 14.83
CA PHE A 145 1.53 17.10 15.62
C PHE A 145 0.47 16.02 15.33
N LEU A 146 0.47 15.38 14.15
CA LEU A 146 -0.56 14.40 13.79
C LEU A 146 -0.53 13.15 14.67
N TYR A 147 0.64 12.73 15.14
CA TYR A 147 0.77 11.70 16.17
C TYR A 147 0.10 12.14 17.50
N ARG A 148 0.27 13.42 17.89
CA ARG A 148 -0.37 13.96 19.10
C ARG A 148 -1.89 13.99 19.00
N GLU A 149 -2.44 14.23 17.81
CA GLU A 149 -3.88 14.14 17.57
C GLU A 149 -4.40 12.70 17.77
N TYR A 150 -3.60 11.69 17.36
CA TYR A 150 -3.94 10.30 17.64
C TYR A 150 -3.96 10.01 19.15
N LEU A 151 -2.98 10.51 19.91
CA LEU A 151 -2.95 10.41 21.38
C LEU A 151 -4.15 11.09 22.03
N LYS A 152 -4.54 12.29 21.58
CA LYS A 152 -5.73 12.98 22.08
C LYS A 152 -7.00 12.16 21.91
N ILE A 153 -7.16 11.51 20.76
CA ILE A 153 -8.31 10.62 20.49
C ILE A 153 -8.31 9.44 21.48
N ILE A 154 -7.14 8.87 21.76
CA ILE A 154 -7.00 7.81 22.78
C ILE A 154 -7.42 8.32 24.17
N ILE A 155 -6.95 9.51 24.55
CA ILE A 155 -7.25 10.11 25.86
C ILE A 155 -8.76 10.41 26.01
N ASP A 156 -9.37 11.00 24.99
CA ASP A 156 -10.76 11.44 25.02
C ASP A 156 -11.76 10.29 25.02
N HIS A 157 -11.45 9.23 24.27
CA HIS A 157 -12.41 8.15 24.02
C HIS A 157 -12.04 6.82 24.66
N ARG A 158 -10.82 6.67 25.17
CA ARG A 158 -10.33 5.50 25.92
C ARG A 158 -10.69 4.16 25.25
N PRO A 159 -10.27 3.93 23.99
CA PRO A 159 -10.57 2.69 23.27
C PRO A 159 -10.17 1.47 24.11
N PRO A 160 -10.99 0.42 24.18
CA PRO A 160 -10.56 -0.86 24.76
C PRO A 160 -9.28 -1.37 24.10
N VAL A 161 -9.22 -1.24 22.77
CA VAL A 161 -8.07 -1.66 21.97
C VAL A 161 -7.76 -0.59 20.92
N PHE A 162 -6.48 -0.33 20.69
CA PHE A 162 -6.07 0.41 19.51
C PHE A 162 -5.01 -0.34 18.71
N VAL A 163 -4.97 -0.08 17.39
CA VAL A 163 -3.93 -0.56 16.48
C VAL A 163 -3.32 0.65 15.77
N MET A 164 -2.05 0.93 16.05
CA MET A 164 -1.30 1.98 15.38
C MET A 164 -0.35 1.39 14.35
N GLU A 165 -0.50 1.77 13.07
CA GLU A 165 0.44 1.43 12.00
C GLU A 165 1.43 2.56 11.76
N ASN A 166 2.68 2.20 11.41
CA ASN A 166 3.67 3.17 10.98
C ASN A 166 4.75 2.58 10.08
N VAL A 167 5.56 3.45 9.47
CA VAL A 167 6.66 3.03 8.59
C VAL A 167 7.86 2.51 9.36
N LYS A 168 8.60 1.53 8.78
CA LYS A 168 9.87 1.01 9.35
C LYS A 168 10.89 2.11 9.66
N GLY A 169 10.88 3.21 8.90
CA GLY A 169 11.81 4.33 9.10
C GLY A 169 11.77 4.95 10.51
N LEU A 170 10.67 4.74 11.24
CA LEU A 170 10.51 5.19 12.61
C LEU A 170 11.55 4.57 13.56
N LEU A 171 11.99 3.32 13.31
CA LEU A 171 13.01 2.64 14.12
C LEU A 171 14.39 3.33 14.12
N SER A 172 14.72 4.03 13.05
CA SER A 172 16.00 4.72 12.88
C SER A 172 15.87 6.25 12.98
N ALA A 173 14.68 6.75 13.27
CA ALA A 173 14.44 8.17 13.44
C ALA A 173 14.89 8.64 14.82
N GLN A 174 15.59 9.77 14.86
CA GLN A 174 16.03 10.43 16.08
C GLN A 174 15.62 11.91 16.03
N VAL A 175 15.29 12.44 17.19
CA VAL A 175 15.10 13.88 17.42
C VAL A 175 15.94 14.24 18.64
N GLU A 176 16.81 15.24 18.53
CA GLU A 176 17.73 15.67 19.59
C GLU A 176 18.60 14.51 20.17
N GLY A 177 18.96 13.53 19.31
CA GLY A 177 19.76 12.36 19.69
C GLY A 177 18.95 11.20 20.28
N GLU A 178 17.67 11.39 20.61
CA GLU A 178 16.82 10.36 21.20
C GLU A 178 16.00 9.60 20.12
N PRO A 179 15.89 8.25 20.22
CA PRO A 179 15.07 7.48 19.31
C PRO A 179 13.59 7.81 19.45
N VAL A 180 12.97 8.33 18.37
CA VAL A 180 11.57 8.73 18.36
C VAL A 180 10.62 7.60 18.75
N ILE A 181 10.93 6.38 18.35
CA ILE A 181 10.08 5.23 18.65
C ILE A 181 9.95 4.93 20.14
N ARG A 182 11.01 5.13 20.91
CA ARG A 182 10.95 4.94 22.38
C ARG A 182 9.96 5.90 23.01
N ARG A 183 10.00 7.17 22.60
CA ARG A 183 9.04 8.17 23.06
C ARG A 183 7.62 7.80 22.69
N ILE A 184 7.38 7.36 21.45
CA ILE A 184 6.05 6.93 20.98
C ILE A 184 5.53 5.75 21.82
N VAL A 185 6.37 4.76 22.10
CA VAL A 185 5.99 3.60 22.94
C VAL A 185 5.63 4.05 24.36
N THR A 186 6.43 4.90 24.96
CA THR A 186 6.15 5.45 26.31
C THR A 186 4.84 6.28 26.32
N ASP A 187 4.65 7.14 25.33
CA ASP A 187 3.46 7.98 25.20
C ASP A 187 2.20 7.15 24.97
N LEU A 188 2.25 6.08 24.16
CA LEU A 188 1.14 5.17 23.93
C LEU A 188 0.80 4.31 25.16
N ALA A 189 1.79 3.93 25.95
CA ALA A 189 1.57 3.21 27.20
C ALA A 189 0.88 4.11 28.27
N LYS A 190 1.25 5.39 28.34
CA LYS A 190 0.73 6.36 29.33
C LYS A 190 0.27 7.65 28.64
N PRO A 191 -0.79 7.64 27.80
CA PRO A 191 -1.13 8.77 26.93
C PRO A 191 -1.41 10.07 27.69
N LYS A 192 -2.11 9.99 28.82
CA LYS A 192 -2.44 11.15 29.63
C LYS A 192 -1.22 11.80 30.28
N ALA A 193 -0.28 11.00 30.77
CA ALA A 193 0.97 11.50 31.33
C ALA A 193 1.81 12.23 30.27
N ALA A 194 1.81 11.72 29.04
CA ALA A 194 2.52 12.31 27.90
C ALA A 194 2.00 13.70 27.50
N MET A 195 0.67 13.93 27.66
CA MET A 195 0.02 15.16 27.20
C MET A 195 -0.20 16.20 28.32
N GLU A 196 -0.57 15.78 29.52
CA GLU A 196 -1.00 16.65 30.61
C GLU A 196 0.04 16.74 31.75
N LYS A 197 1.16 16.04 31.68
CA LYS A 197 2.18 15.93 32.75
C LYS A 197 1.60 15.48 34.10
N ARG A 198 0.46 14.79 34.12
CA ARG A 198 -0.20 14.25 35.32
C ARG A 198 -0.17 12.73 35.28
N ALA A 199 0.32 12.09 36.35
CA ALA A 199 0.59 10.66 36.40
C ALA A 199 -0.65 9.75 36.50
N ASN A 200 -1.81 10.27 36.81
CA ASN A 200 -2.99 9.45 37.12
C ASN A 200 -3.95 9.35 35.94
N GLY A 201 -4.04 8.16 35.32
CA GLY A 201 -4.99 7.81 34.26
C GLY A 201 -4.81 6.38 33.82
N LEU A 202 -5.82 5.81 33.15
CA LEU A 202 -5.74 4.50 32.52
C LEU A 202 -4.58 4.50 31.51
N GLY A 203 -3.72 3.50 31.60
CA GLY A 203 -2.67 3.21 30.65
C GLY A 203 -3.08 2.13 29.65
N TYR A 204 -2.10 1.72 28.86
CA TYR A 204 -2.24 0.64 27.87
C TYR A 204 -1.05 -0.29 27.93
N ARG A 205 -1.32 -1.59 27.97
CA ARG A 205 -0.32 -2.61 27.71
C ARG A 205 -0.13 -2.73 26.21
N LEU A 206 1.10 -2.61 25.74
CA LEU A 206 1.43 -2.66 24.32
C LEU A 206 1.86 -4.07 23.93
N TYR A 207 1.48 -4.52 22.75
CA TYR A 207 1.75 -5.87 22.25
C TYR A 207 2.29 -5.87 20.83
N SER A 208 3.24 -6.79 20.58
CA SER A 208 3.66 -7.18 19.24
C SER A 208 2.64 -8.13 18.63
N LEU A 209 2.50 -8.08 17.29
CA LEU A 209 1.70 -9.04 16.52
C LEU A 209 2.54 -10.20 15.96
N SER A 210 3.87 -10.11 16.01
CA SER A 210 4.78 -11.10 15.40
C SER A 210 5.63 -11.87 16.39
N GLU A 211 5.84 -11.35 17.61
CA GLU A 211 6.77 -11.93 18.59
C GLU A 211 6.10 -12.23 19.95
N ASP A 212 6.70 -13.18 20.69
CA ASP A 212 6.20 -13.66 21.98
C ASP A 212 6.45 -12.73 23.16
N GLU A 213 7.51 -11.95 23.07
CA GLU A 213 7.94 -11.12 24.18
C GLU A 213 6.94 -9.99 24.43
N GLN A 214 6.51 -9.91 25.68
CA GLN A 214 5.71 -8.76 26.10
C GLN A 214 6.63 -7.56 26.23
N PRO A 215 6.18 -6.42 25.74
CA PRO A 215 6.90 -5.19 26.00
C PRO A 215 6.82 -4.83 27.48
N ASP A 216 7.92 -5.02 28.16
CA ASP A 216 8.22 -4.35 29.40
C ASP A 216 8.60 -2.87 29.12
N GLU A 217 8.75 -2.01 30.11
CA GLU A 217 9.12 -0.59 29.91
C GLU A 217 10.43 -0.38 29.09
N HIS A 218 11.22 -1.45 28.89
CA HIS A 218 12.48 -1.47 28.14
C HIS A 218 12.41 -2.20 26.79
N VAL A 219 11.21 -2.32 26.20
CA VAL A 219 10.97 -3.07 24.96
C VAL A 219 11.84 -2.64 23.82
N ASP A 220 12.42 -3.63 23.16
CA ASP A 220 13.01 -3.42 21.84
C ASP A 220 11.92 -3.06 20.82
N PRO A 221 11.89 -1.82 20.31
CA PRO A 221 10.85 -1.41 19.35
C PRO A 221 10.84 -2.22 18.06
N ARG A 222 11.91 -3.00 17.78
CA ARG A 222 11.98 -3.89 16.61
C ARG A 222 10.95 -5.02 16.69
N LEU A 223 10.47 -5.38 17.87
CA LEU A 223 9.42 -6.39 18.09
C LEU A 223 8.09 -5.99 17.46
N PHE A 224 7.83 -4.69 17.26
CA PHE A 224 6.63 -4.22 16.58
C PHE A 224 6.73 -4.26 15.05
N LEU A 225 7.86 -4.70 14.48
CA LEU A 225 8.05 -4.75 13.04
C LEU A 225 7.43 -6.01 12.45
N VAL A 226 6.39 -5.81 11.64
CA VAL A 226 5.74 -6.87 10.86
C VAL A 226 6.27 -6.83 9.43
N LYS A 227 6.78 -7.96 8.96
CA LYS A 227 7.17 -8.19 7.57
C LYS A 227 6.01 -8.88 6.86
N ALA A 228 5.25 -8.13 6.06
CA ALA A 228 3.99 -8.59 5.49
C ALA A 228 4.12 -9.86 4.63
N GLU A 229 5.28 -10.06 4.00
CA GLU A 229 5.57 -11.27 3.22
C GLU A 229 5.61 -12.55 4.06
N GLU A 230 5.94 -12.46 5.34
CA GLU A 230 5.91 -13.62 6.25
C GLU A 230 4.48 -14.07 6.57
N PHE A 231 3.49 -13.20 6.29
CA PHE A 231 2.06 -13.40 6.56
C PHE A 231 1.22 -13.49 5.28
N GLY A 232 1.84 -13.90 4.16
CA GLY A 232 1.15 -14.24 2.92
C GLY A 232 0.88 -13.07 1.97
N VAL A 233 1.43 -11.89 2.21
CA VAL A 233 1.33 -10.74 1.29
C VAL A 233 2.40 -10.85 0.20
N PRO A 234 2.08 -10.71 -1.11
CA PRO A 234 3.03 -10.84 -2.22
C PRO A 234 3.98 -9.64 -2.35
N GLN A 235 4.37 -9.05 -1.24
CA GLN A 235 5.18 -7.83 -1.19
C GLN A 235 6.04 -7.78 0.07
N ALA A 236 7.34 -7.52 -0.09
CA ALA A 236 8.25 -7.23 1.01
C ALA A 236 7.97 -5.84 1.61
N ARG A 237 6.88 -5.76 2.39
CA ARG A 237 6.41 -4.53 3.03
C ARG A 237 6.57 -4.62 4.55
N HIS A 238 7.55 -3.91 5.06
CA HIS A 238 7.84 -3.87 6.49
C HIS A 238 7.17 -2.66 7.12
N ARG A 239 6.32 -2.90 8.13
CA ARG A 239 5.58 -1.86 8.87
C ARG A 239 5.58 -2.16 10.35
N MET A 240 5.55 -1.12 11.14
CA MET A 240 5.34 -1.24 12.57
C MET A 240 3.84 -1.32 12.86
N PHE A 241 3.47 -2.27 13.70
CA PHE A 241 2.13 -2.37 14.27
C PHE A 241 2.23 -2.46 15.78
N ILE A 242 1.64 -1.49 16.46
CA ILE A 242 1.56 -1.46 17.92
C ILE A 242 0.11 -1.68 18.30
N VAL A 243 -0.17 -2.76 19.02
CA VAL A 243 -1.49 -3.02 19.61
C VAL A 243 -1.45 -2.58 21.05
N GLY A 244 -2.35 -1.69 21.44
CA GLY A 244 -2.54 -1.30 22.84
C GLY A 244 -3.86 -1.83 23.37
N ILE A 245 -3.81 -2.54 24.48
CA ILE A 245 -4.99 -3.00 25.24
C ILE A 245 -5.01 -2.25 26.54
N ARG A 246 -6.16 -1.65 26.87
CA ARG A 246 -6.34 -0.83 28.07
C ARG A 246 -6.08 -1.65 29.34
N ASP A 247 -5.42 -1.07 30.34
CA ASP A 247 -4.88 -1.78 31.53
C ASP A 247 -5.94 -2.50 32.37
N ASP A 248 -7.19 -2.01 32.32
CA ASP A 248 -8.33 -2.62 33.03
C ASP A 248 -8.91 -3.86 32.32
N ILE A 249 -8.37 -4.23 31.14
CA ILE A 249 -8.80 -5.38 30.37
C ILE A 249 -7.73 -6.46 30.46
N ASP A 250 -8.02 -7.54 31.17
CA ASP A 250 -7.07 -8.64 31.37
C ASP A 250 -7.16 -9.70 30.27
N VAL A 251 -6.85 -9.28 29.03
CA VAL A 251 -6.82 -10.12 27.84
C VAL A 251 -5.49 -9.90 27.12
N LYS A 252 -4.89 -10.99 26.62
CA LYS A 252 -3.71 -10.92 25.74
C LYS A 252 -4.11 -11.19 24.30
N PRO A 253 -3.63 -10.41 23.32
CA PRO A 253 -3.93 -10.68 21.92
C PRO A 253 -3.21 -11.93 21.42
N GLY A 254 -3.82 -12.59 20.45
CA GLY A 254 -3.15 -13.61 19.64
C GLY A 254 -2.07 -12.98 18.74
N ARG A 255 -1.51 -13.83 17.83
CA ARG A 255 -0.47 -13.42 16.90
C ARG A 255 -0.81 -13.76 15.47
N LEU A 256 -0.17 -13.01 14.56
CA LEU A 256 -0.21 -13.32 13.13
C LEU A 256 0.37 -14.71 12.87
N ARG A 257 -0.30 -15.47 12.04
CA ARG A 257 0.16 -16.81 11.63
C ARG A 257 0.98 -16.69 10.34
N ARG A 258 2.17 -17.28 10.33
CA ARG A 258 3.04 -17.28 9.16
C ARG A 258 2.43 -18.07 8.01
N HIS A 259 2.43 -17.46 6.82
CA HIS A 259 1.96 -18.06 5.58
C HIS A 259 2.92 -17.74 4.45
N LYS A 260 3.19 -18.73 3.60
CA LYS A 260 3.99 -18.50 2.39
C LYS A 260 3.25 -17.53 1.46
N PRO A 261 3.89 -16.42 1.02
CA PRO A 261 3.28 -15.48 0.09
C PRO A 261 3.25 -16.04 -1.34
N PRO A 262 2.28 -15.62 -2.17
CA PRO A 262 2.38 -15.82 -3.62
C PRO A 262 3.47 -14.93 -4.21
N THR A 263 4.06 -15.38 -5.32
CA THR A 263 5.06 -14.62 -6.07
C THR A 263 4.42 -13.51 -6.91
N VAL A 264 5.25 -12.61 -7.46
CA VAL A 264 4.79 -11.60 -8.43
C VAL A 264 4.04 -12.25 -9.59
N LYS A 265 4.62 -13.29 -10.22
CA LYS A 265 3.99 -14.01 -11.36
C LYS A 265 2.66 -14.65 -10.98
N GLU A 266 2.57 -15.27 -9.82
CA GLU A 266 1.31 -15.87 -9.33
C GLU A 266 0.23 -14.82 -9.07
N THR A 267 0.64 -13.59 -8.70
CA THR A 267 -0.27 -12.50 -8.35
C THR A 267 -0.78 -11.73 -9.56
N ILE A 268 0.09 -11.42 -10.53
CA ILE A 268 -0.25 -10.54 -11.66
C ILE A 268 -0.05 -11.17 -13.04
N GLY A 269 0.63 -12.32 -13.16
CA GLY A 269 1.02 -12.89 -14.44
C GLY A 269 -0.12 -13.45 -15.30
N HIS A 270 -1.32 -13.60 -14.74
CA HIS A 270 -2.53 -13.98 -15.47
C HIS A 270 -3.33 -12.77 -15.99
N LEU A 271 -2.93 -11.54 -15.61
CA LEU A 271 -3.54 -10.33 -16.18
C LEU A 271 -3.15 -10.19 -17.66
N PRO A 272 -4.05 -9.64 -18.50
CA PRO A 272 -3.73 -9.44 -19.90
C PRO A 272 -2.46 -8.60 -20.11
N ALA A 273 -1.65 -8.98 -21.09
CA ALA A 273 -0.47 -8.21 -21.45
C ALA A 273 -0.89 -6.86 -22.06
N VAL A 274 -0.23 -5.78 -21.63
CA VAL A 274 -0.42 -4.43 -22.15
C VAL A 274 0.93 -3.77 -22.39
N ARG A 275 1.06 -2.96 -23.43
CA ARG A 275 2.25 -2.16 -23.69
C ARG A 275 2.21 -0.82 -22.95
N SER A 276 3.35 -0.19 -22.76
CA SER A 276 3.37 1.24 -22.39
C SER A 276 2.93 2.12 -23.57
N GLY A 277 2.56 3.36 -23.28
CA GLY A 277 2.46 4.38 -24.32
C GLY A 277 3.80 5.10 -24.53
N LEU A 278 3.89 5.87 -25.62
CA LEU A 278 4.95 6.86 -25.85
C LEU A 278 4.53 8.21 -25.26
N SER A 279 5.41 8.85 -24.47
CA SER A 279 5.14 10.15 -23.85
C SER A 279 5.39 11.33 -24.79
N ARG A 280 6.09 11.10 -25.91
CA ARG A 280 6.39 12.10 -26.93
C ARG A 280 6.15 11.49 -28.32
N GLY A 281 5.67 12.33 -29.25
CA GLY A 281 5.35 11.89 -30.61
C GLY A 281 3.98 11.20 -30.70
N LYS A 282 3.74 10.54 -31.83
CA LYS A 282 2.51 9.77 -32.09
C LYS A 282 2.60 8.41 -31.43
N ASP A 283 1.69 8.12 -30.48
CA ASP A 283 1.60 6.82 -29.81
C ASP A 283 0.74 5.86 -30.63
N ASN A 284 1.38 4.90 -31.29
CA ASN A 284 0.74 3.74 -31.89
C ASN A 284 1.64 2.50 -31.74
N PRO A 285 1.11 1.28 -31.95
CA PRO A 285 1.88 0.05 -31.77
C PRO A 285 3.15 -0.01 -32.64
N GLU A 286 3.08 0.47 -33.88
CA GLU A 286 4.22 0.44 -34.81
C GLU A 286 5.35 1.39 -34.39
N ALA A 287 5.00 2.63 -33.97
CA ALA A 287 5.98 3.59 -33.46
C ALA A 287 6.62 3.08 -32.16
N TRP A 288 5.81 2.54 -31.24
CA TRP A 288 6.29 1.94 -30.00
C TRP A 288 7.22 0.76 -30.25
N ARG A 289 6.85 -0.17 -31.15
CA ARG A 289 7.65 -1.31 -31.54
C ARG A 289 8.98 -0.89 -32.15
N ARG A 290 9.00 0.12 -33.00
CA ARG A 290 10.23 0.66 -33.64
C ARG A 290 11.24 1.11 -32.60
N GLU A 291 10.82 1.72 -31.51
CA GLU A 291 11.70 2.15 -30.44
C GLU A 291 12.38 0.98 -29.70
N ILE A 292 11.68 -0.14 -29.59
CA ILE A 292 12.24 -1.37 -28.99
C ILE A 292 13.18 -2.07 -29.96
N LEU A 293 12.80 -2.17 -31.24
CA LEU A 293 13.64 -2.77 -32.28
C LEU A 293 14.98 -2.03 -32.45
N ALA A 294 14.99 -0.72 -32.17
CA ALA A 294 16.23 0.06 -32.19
C ALA A 294 17.29 -0.40 -31.17
N LEU A 295 16.87 -1.15 -30.12
CA LEU A 295 17.78 -1.71 -29.12
C LEU A 295 18.67 -2.84 -29.69
N THR A 296 18.29 -3.46 -30.80
CA THR A 296 19.05 -4.56 -31.42
C THR A 296 20.21 -4.09 -32.26
N ALA A 297 20.41 -2.78 -32.47
CA ALA A 297 21.48 -2.20 -33.22
C ALA A 297 22.88 -2.50 -32.61
N GLY A 298 23.93 -2.53 -33.44
CA GLY A 298 25.26 -3.02 -33.09
C GLY A 298 25.93 -2.35 -31.87
N SER A 299 25.56 -1.10 -31.54
CA SER A 299 26.13 -0.36 -30.42
C SER A 299 25.98 -1.04 -29.03
N LEU A 300 24.89 -1.78 -28.81
CA LEU A 300 24.69 -2.51 -27.56
C LEU A 300 25.68 -3.69 -27.42
N ARG A 301 26.01 -4.35 -28.52
CA ARG A 301 26.96 -5.46 -28.56
C ARG A 301 28.36 -5.01 -28.17
N GLU A 302 28.82 -3.87 -28.69
CA GLU A 302 30.15 -3.32 -28.39
C GLU A 302 30.26 -2.90 -26.92
N GLN A 303 29.24 -2.24 -26.38
CA GLN A 303 29.21 -1.75 -25.00
C GLN A 303 29.11 -2.87 -23.95
N LEU A 304 28.53 -4.00 -24.29
CA LEU A 304 28.48 -5.19 -23.42
C LEU A 304 29.68 -6.11 -23.61
N ASN A 305 30.59 -5.78 -24.53
CA ASN A 305 31.75 -6.62 -24.82
C ASN A 305 32.62 -6.78 -23.57
N GLY A 306 32.93 -8.04 -23.21
CA GLY A 306 33.66 -8.39 -21.98
C GLY A 306 32.78 -8.72 -20.77
N ALA A 307 31.48 -8.38 -20.76
CA ALA A 307 30.59 -8.82 -19.72
C ALA A 307 30.21 -10.30 -19.92
N HIS A 308 30.36 -11.12 -18.87
CA HIS A 308 30.08 -12.57 -18.96
C HIS A 308 28.64 -12.91 -19.37
N TYR A 309 27.68 -12.01 -19.11
CA TYR A 309 26.25 -12.13 -19.43
C TYR A 309 25.89 -11.59 -20.85
N ALA A 310 26.83 -10.93 -21.54
CA ALA A 310 26.54 -10.19 -22.78
C ALA A 310 25.89 -11.07 -23.86
N LYS A 311 26.46 -12.26 -24.11
CA LYS A 311 25.93 -13.20 -25.12
C LYS A 311 24.53 -13.67 -24.83
N ALA A 312 24.24 -13.99 -23.55
CA ALA A 312 22.92 -14.44 -23.11
C ALA A 312 21.86 -13.33 -23.23
N ILE A 313 22.18 -12.11 -22.78
CA ILE A 313 21.27 -10.95 -22.86
C ILE A 313 21.00 -10.61 -24.36
N LEU A 314 22.00 -10.50 -25.20
CA LEU A 314 21.81 -10.19 -26.61
C LEU A 314 21.00 -11.28 -27.34
N GLY A 315 21.24 -12.54 -27.00
CA GLY A 315 20.48 -13.68 -27.51
C GLY A 315 19.00 -13.60 -27.09
N ARG A 316 18.75 -13.26 -25.86
CA ARG A 316 17.38 -13.15 -25.29
C ARG A 316 16.62 -11.94 -25.84
N ILE A 317 17.28 -10.78 -25.98
CA ILE A 317 16.70 -9.61 -26.65
C ILE A 317 16.28 -9.97 -28.08
N ARG A 318 17.15 -10.64 -28.83
CA ARG A 318 16.82 -11.07 -30.20
C ARG A 318 15.60 -11.99 -30.24
N LEU A 319 15.54 -12.96 -29.33
CA LEU A 319 14.42 -13.89 -29.23
C LEU A 319 13.11 -13.13 -29.00
N HIS A 320 13.04 -12.27 -27.99
CA HIS A 320 11.85 -11.49 -27.69
C HIS A 320 11.44 -10.51 -28.80
N VAL A 321 12.43 -9.99 -29.54
CA VAL A 321 12.18 -9.06 -30.66
C VAL A 321 11.71 -9.77 -31.91
N SER A 322 12.21 -11.01 -32.17
CA SER A 322 11.81 -11.82 -33.33
C SER A 322 10.42 -12.48 -33.15
N ASP A 323 10.02 -12.71 -31.91
CA ASP A 323 8.71 -13.24 -31.59
C ASP A 323 7.67 -12.10 -31.69
N ASP A 324 6.82 -12.14 -32.73
CA ASP A 324 5.85 -11.08 -33.05
C ASP A 324 4.65 -10.99 -32.07
N THR A 325 4.90 -11.32 -30.80
CA THR A 325 3.90 -11.40 -29.71
C THR A 325 3.77 -10.13 -28.89
N PHE A 326 4.27 -8.98 -29.35
CA PHE A 326 4.15 -7.71 -28.65
C PHE A 326 2.68 -7.32 -28.41
N PRO A 327 2.33 -6.88 -27.19
CA PRO A 327 0.99 -6.39 -26.93
C PRO A 327 0.70 -5.12 -27.74
N LEU A 328 -0.48 -5.08 -28.38
CA LEU A 328 -0.90 -3.93 -29.19
C LEU A 328 -1.54 -2.85 -28.33
N GLU A 329 -2.27 -3.25 -27.28
CA GLU A 329 -3.09 -2.38 -26.47
C GLU A 329 -2.34 -1.85 -25.23
N ARG A 330 -2.71 -0.65 -24.81
CA ARG A 330 -2.22 -0.01 -23.58
C ARG A 330 -3.05 -0.32 -22.35
N PHE A 331 -4.25 -0.81 -22.54
CA PHE A 331 -5.20 -1.15 -21.49
C PHE A 331 -5.92 -2.44 -21.84
N ALA A 332 -6.35 -3.15 -20.81
CA ALA A 332 -7.20 -4.30 -20.96
C ALA A 332 -8.39 -4.15 -19.99
N MET A 333 -9.58 -4.30 -20.57
CA MET A 333 -10.83 -4.18 -19.80
C MET A 333 -11.44 -5.53 -19.44
N ARG A 334 -11.10 -6.60 -20.17
CA ARG A 334 -11.66 -7.93 -19.89
C ARG A 334 -11.05 -8.50 -18.60
N TYR A 335 -11.91 -8.82 -17.63
CA TYR A 335 -11.46 -9.50 -16.42
C TYR A 335 -11.03 -10.94 -16.73
N PRO A 336 -9.81 -11.35 -16.35
CA PRO A 336 -9.25 -12.66 -16.75
C PRO A 336 -9.81 -13.83 -15.93
N GLY A 337 -10.65 -13.56 -14.93
CA GLY A 337 -11.15 -14.56 -14.02
C GLY A 337 -10.17 -14.92 -12.90
N ARG A 338 -10.37 -16.09 -12.31
CA ARG A 338 -9.63 -16.56 -11.14
C ARG A 338 -8.22 -17.02 -11.53
N PRO A 339 -7.18 -16.66 -10.75
CA PRO A 339 -5.83 -17.23 -10.91
C PRO A 339 -5.85 -18.76 -10.80
N ALA A 340 -5.06 -19.45 -11.60
CA ALA A 340 -5.00 -20.91 -11.62
C ALA A 340 -4.56 -21.50 -10.27
N LYS A 341 -3.64 -20.83 -9.58
CA LYS A 341 -3.11 -21.28 -8.29
C LYS A 341 -3.98 -20.81 -7.13
N ARG A 342 -4.41 -21.76 -6.30
CA ARG A 342 -5.18 -21.46 -5.09
C ARG A 342 -4.24 -20.99 -3.97
N HIS A 343 -4.31 -19.72 -3.64
CA HIS A 343 -3.65 -19.10 -2.49
C HIS A 343 -4.65 -18.24 -1.75
N ARG A 344 -4.64 -18.24 -0.42
CA ARG A 344 -5.62 -17.50 0.40
C ARG A 344 -5.71 -16.02 0.02
N ALA A 345 -4.55 -15.33 -0.10
CA ALA A 345 -4.52 -13.93 -0.51
C ALA A 345 -5.08 -13.71 -1.93
N LEU A 346 -4.78 -14.60 -2.89
CA LEU A 346 -5.29 -14.51 -4.26
C LEU A 346 -6.81 -14.78 -4.31
N THR A 347 -7.29 -15.70 -3.47
CA THR A 347 -8.73 -15.98 -3.34
C THR A 347 -9.48 -14.79 -2.74
N ALA A 348 -8.91 -14.14 -1.73
CA ALA A 348 -9.51 -12.97 -1.09
C ALA A 348 -9.61 -11.74 -2.01
N MET A 349 -8.75 -11.65 -3.04
CA MET A 349 -8.80 -10.56 -4.04
C MET A 349 -9.83 -10.79 -5.15
N HIS A 350 -10.16 -12.05 -5.43
CA HIS A 350 -10.99 -12.40 -6.57
C HIS A 350 -12.47 -12.09 -6.33
N ASP A 351 -13.09 -11.45 -7.33
CA ASP A 351 -14.53 -11.25 -7.38
C ASP A 351 -15.11 -11.87 -8.68
N SER A 352 -15.92 -12.93 -8.55
CA SER A 352 -16.48 -13.68 -9.67
C SER A 352 -17.55 -12.90 -10.45
N ARG A 353 -18.09 -11.83 -9.89
CA ARG A 353 -19.11 -10.97 -10.54
C ARG A 353 -18.48 -9.93 -11.48
N LEU A 354 -17.16 -9.73 -11.43
CA LEU A 354 -16.48 -8.81 -12.32
C LEU A 354 -16.45 -9.34 -13.76
N SER A 355 -16.86 -8.49 -14.70
CA SER A 355 -16.63 -8.67 -16.13
C SER A 355 -15.51 -7.76 -16.66
N THR A 356 -15.22 -6.69 -15.94
CA THR A 356 -14.27 -5.63 -16.35
C THR A 356 -13.11 -5.50 -15.37
N LEU A 357 -11.93 -5.32 -15.91
CA LEU A 357 -10.68 -5.10 -15.16
C LEU A 357 -10.38 -3.60 -15.05
N HIS A 358 -10.48 -3.06 -13.83
CA HIS A 358 -10.27 -1.64 -13.57
C HIS A 358 -8.83 -1.33 -13.22
N GLY A 359 -8.33 -0.16 -13.70
CA GLY A 359 -7.00 0.33 -13.38
C GLY A 359 -5.86 -0.45 -14.05
N HIS A 360 -6.17 -1.29 -15.06
CA HIS A 360 -5.17 -2.03 -15.83
C HIS A 360 -4.83 -1.30 -17.14
N GLU A 361 -4.42 -0.06 -17.01
CA GLU A 361 -3.91 0.80 -18.08
C GLU A 361 -2.46 1.17 -17.80
N ALA A 362 -1.58 0.91 -18.78
CA ALA A 362 -0.18 1.28 -18.70
C ALA A 362 0.02 2.79 -18.91
N ARG A 363 0.95 3.37 -18.18
CA ARG A 363 1.36 4.76 -18.41
C ARG A 363 2.22 4.89 -19.66
N SER A 364 2.37 6.12 -20.15
CA SER A 364 3.35 6.43 -21.20
C SER A 364 4.75 6.63 -20.60
N HIS A 365 5.78 6.22 -21.35
CA HIS A 365 7.18 6.38 -21.03
C HIS A 365 7.93 7.04 -22.19
N MET A 366 9.11 7.57 -21.94
CA MET A 366 10.00 8.05 -23.00
C MET A 366 10.55 6.86 -23.81
N ALA A 367 10.85 7.06 -25.08
CA ALA A 367 11.48 6.04 -25.94
C ALA A 367 12.76 5.43 -25.30
N SER A 368 13.58 6.28 -24.68
CA SER A 368 14.77 5.83 -23.95
C SER A 368 14.44 4.94 -22.76
N ASP A 369 13.30 5.15 -22.08
CA ASP A 369 12.88 4.31 -20.95
C ASP A 369 12.37 2.94 -21.44
N LEU A 370 11.74 2.86 -22.62
CA LEU A 370 11.35 1.57 -23.21
C LEU A 370 12.55 0.67 -23.41
N ARG A 371 13.62 1.23 -23.96
CA ARG A 371 14.89 0.51 -24.18
C ARG A 371 15.53 0.07 -22.87
N ARG A 372 15.52 0.93 -21.85
CA ARG A 372 15.99 0.62 -20.49
C ARG A 372 15.16 -0.50 -19.84
N TYR A 373 13.84 -0.47 -20.01
CA TYR A 373 12.96 -1.48 -19.43
C TYR A 373 13.11 -2.83 -20.12
N MET A 374 13.22 -2.86 -21.46
CA MET A 374 13.54 -4.08 -22.19
C MET A 374 14.85 -4.69 -21.69
N PHE A 375 15.92 -3.89 -21.66
CA PHE A 375 17.22 -4.34 -21.16
C PHE A 375 17.12 -4.83 -19.70
N ALA A 376 16.49 -4.05 -18.82
CA ALA A 376 16.38 -4.39 -17.40
C ALA A 376 15.59 -5.70 -17.18
N ALA A 377 14.49 -5.89 -17.89
CA ALA A 377 13.66 -7.09 -17.77
C ALA A 377 14.39 -8.33 -18.34
N VAL A 378 15.06 -8.22 -19.49
CA VAL A 378 15.89 -9.30 -20.04
C VAL A 378 17.09 -9.61 -19.13
N PHE A 379 17.74 -8.58 -18.59
CA PHE A 379 18.81 -8.78 -17.62
C PHE A 379 18.29 -9.57 -16.39
N ALA A 380 17.12 -9.19 -15.87
CA ALA A 380 16.52 -9.87 -14.74
C ALA A 380 16.13 -11.32 -15.05
N GLU A 381 15.67 -11.59 -16.28
CA GLU A 381 15.37 -12.94 -16.76
C GLU A 381 16.62 -13.84 -16.82
N VAL A 382 17.76 -13.29 -17.28
CA VAL A 382 19.02 -14.03 -17.45
C VAL A 382 19.77 -14.17 -16.11
N MET A 383 19.79 -13.12 -15.31
CA MET A 383 20.64 -13.03 -14.11
C MET A 383 19.90 -13.29 -12.80
N GLU A 384 18.58 -13.54 -12.85
CA GLU A 384 17.71 -13.78 -11.70
C GLU A 384 17.79 -12.69 -10.62
N ARG A 385 18.24 -11.51 -11.01
CA ARG A 385 18.29 -10.30 -10.17
C ARG A 385 17.99 -9.05 -10.98
N SER A 386 17.49 -8.02 -10.32
CA SER A 386 17.33 -6.70 -10.95
C SER A 386 18.71 -6.07 -11.26
N PRO A 387 18.88 -5.38 -12.41
CA PRO A 387 20.13 -4.69 -12.73
C PRO A 387 20.38 -3.50 -11.79
N LYS A 388 21.64 -3.21 -11.54
CA LYS A 388 22.12 -1.95 -10.99
C LYS A 388 22.53 -1.02 -12.13
N LEU A 389 22.72 0.28 -11.88
CA LEU A 389 23.19 1.22 -12.89
C LEU A 389 24.56 0.82 -13.50
N SER A 390 25.41 0.14 -12.73
CA SER A 390 26.68 -0.42 -13.21
C SER A 390 26.53 -1.56 -14.23
N ASP A 391 25.38 -2.22 -14.28
CA ASP A 391 25.10 -3.29 -15.24
C ASP A 391 24.61 -2.76 -16.59
N PHE A 392 24.20 -1.47 -16.66
CA PHE A 392 23.67 -0.86 -17.87
C PHE A 392 24.78 -0.45 -18.83
N PRO A 393 24.60 -0.69 -20.15
CA PRO A 393 25.41 -0.09 -21.18
C PRO A 393 25.33 1.45 -21.11
N GLU A 394 26.39 2.13 -21.50
CA GLU A 394 26.48 3.60 -21.40
C GLU A 394 25.36 4.29 -22.20
N SER A 395 25.02 3.78 -23.38
CA SER A 395 23.91 4.33 -24.20
C SER A 395 22.53 4.22 -23.57
N LEU A 396 22.35 3.38 -22.56
CA LEU A 396 21.09 3.23 -21.82
C LEU A 396 21.08 3.96 -20.48
N LEU A 397 22.19 4.56 -20.07
CA LEU A 397 22.21 5.37 -18.85
C LEU A 397 21.33 6.62 -19.01
N PRO A 398 20.66 7.07 -17.95
CA PRO A 398 19.93 8.33 -18.00
C PRO A 398 20.90 9.52 -18.04
N ASP A 399 20.56 10.54 -18.82
CA ASP A 399 21.28 11.81 -18.82
C ASP A 399 20.91 12.59 -17.54
N HIS A 400 21.64 12.36 -16.46
CA HIS A 400 21.38 12.98 -15.15
C HIS A 400 22.67 13.14 -14.34
N ARG A 401 22.86 14.30 -13.68
CA ARG A 401 24.06 14.64 -12.91
C ARG A 401 24.50 13.63 -11.84
N ASN A 402 23.61 12.75 -11.39
CA ASN A 402 23.88 11.76 -10.33
C ASN A 402 24.16 10.35 -10.87
N VAL A 403 24.30 10.16 -12.20
CA VAL A 403 24.52 8.83 -12.79
C VAL A 403 25.85 8.24 -12.36
N ASP A 404 26.93 9.05 -12.38
CA ASP A 404 28.26 8.59 -11.98
C ASP A 404 28.31 8.14 -10.53
N ARG A 405 27.65 8.87 -9.62
CA ARG A 405 27.50 8.48 -8.20
C ARG A 405 26.63 7.24 -8.02
N GLY A 406 25.66 7.03 -8.90
CA GLY A 406 24.84 5.81 -8.93
C GLY A 406 25.62 4.60 -9.44
N ARG A 407 26.53 4.79 -10.42
CA ARG A 407 27.43 3.72 -10.94
C ARG A 407 28.47 3.30 -9.90
N SER A 408 29.04 4.24 -9.16
CA SER A 408 29.99 3.94 -8.08
C SER A 408 29.34 3.25 -6.87
N GLY A 409 28.00 3.16 -6.84
CA GLY A 409 27.27 2.55 -5.70
C GLY A 409 27.02 3.49 -4.53
N GLU A 410 27.43 4.76 -4.62
CA GLU A 410 27.28 5.74 -3.53
C GLU A 410 25.81 6.14 -3.31
N MET A 411 24.99 6.23 -4.38
CA MET A 411 23.59 6.64 -4.29
C MET A 411 22.73 6.04 -5.42
N PHE A 412 21.51 5.55 -5.07
CA PHE A 412 20.47 5.17 -6.03
C PHE A 412 20.93 4.21 -7.17
N SER A 413 21.85 3.30 -6.87
CA SER A 413 22.40 2.36 -7.87
C SER A 413 21.35 1.43 -8.47
N ASP A 414 20.19 1.26 -7.82
CA ASP A 414 19.10 0.35 -8.18
C ASP A 414 17.85 1.06 -8.76
N ARG A 415 18.04 2.20 -9.41
CA ARG A 415 16.96 3.06 -9.93
C ARG A 415 15.97 2.34 -10.87
N PHE A 416 16.46 1.43 -11.72
CA PHE A 416 15.64 0.66 -12.66
C PHE A 416 15.40 -0.74 -12.12
N ARG A 417 14.42 -0.86 -11.23
CA ARG A 417 14.16 -2.11 -10.51
C ARG A 417 13.04 -2.91 -11.15
N VAL A 418 13.37 -4.13 -11.55
CA VAL A 418 12.41 -5.11 -12.07
C VAL A 418 11.78 -5.88 -10.91
N GLN A 419 10.48 -6.07 -10.97
CA GLN A 419 9.76 -6.92 -10.01
C GLN A 419 9.90 -8.37 -10.45
N LEU A 420 10.75 -9.16 -9.78
CA LEU A 420 11.13 -10.50 -10.20
C LEU A 420 9.95 -11.48 -10.15
N PRO A 421 9.70 -12.29 -11.21
CA PRO A 421 8.49 -13.10 -11.32
C PRO A 421 8.36 -14.18 -10.25
N HIS A 422 9.48 -14.73 -9.76
CA HIS A 422 9.53 -15.86 -8.81
C HIS A 422 9.74 -15.43 -7.35
N GLN A 423 9.72 -14.14 -7.09
CA GLN A 423 9.87 -13.56 -5.76
C GLN A 423 8.62 -12.76 -5.37
N VAL A 424 8.56 -12.31 -4.13
CA VAL A 424 7.63 -11.25 -3.72
C VAL A 424 8.09 -9.91 -4.30
N SER A 425 7.16 -8.99 -4.52
CA SER A 425 7.53 -7.65 -5.00
C SER A 425 8.28 -6.86 -3.93
N THR A 426 9.05 -5.87 -4.36
CA THR A 426 9.57 -4.85 -3.44
C THR A 426 8.41 -4.00 -2.89
N THR A 427 8.65 -3.27 -1.81
CA THR A 427 7.61 -2.42 -1.21
C THR A 427 7.04 -1.43 -2.23
N ILE A 428 5.75 -1.58 -2.56
CA ILE A 428 5.01 -0.59 -3.35
C ILE A 428 4.82 0.65 -2.48
N THR A 429 5.43 1.76 -2.89
CA THR A 429 5.35 3.05 -2.21
C THR A 429 4.61 4.06 -3.07
N SER A 430 4.18 5.17 -2.47
CA SER A 430 3.57 6.29 -3.22
C SER A 430 4.47 6.85 -4.33
N HIS A 431 5.78 6.59 -4.29
CA HIS A 431 6.74 7.01 -5.31
C HIS A 431 6.47 6.40 -6.69
N ILE A 432 5.75 5.25 -6.76
CA ILE A 432 5.29 4.65 -8.03
C ILE A 432 4.46 5.64 -8.88
N SER A 433 3.84 6.63 -8.24
CA SER A 433 3.07 7.70 -8.92
C SER A 433 3.93 8.58 -9.85
N LYS A 434 5.26 8.65 -9.65
CA LYS A 434 6.17 9.49 -10.42
C LYS A 434 6.54 8.86 -11.76
N ASP A 435 7.69 8.23 -11.87
CA ASP A 435 8.21 7.66 -13.12
C ASP A 435 7.99 6.14 -13.24
N GLY A 436 7.88 5.44 -12.12
CA GLY A 436 7.68 3.99 -12.07
C GLY A 436 8.96 3.17 -12.27
N HIS A 437 10.13 3.79 -12.34
CA HIS A 437 11.42 3.10 -12.60
C HIS A 437 11.76 2.03 -11.55
N TYR A 438 11.31 2.20 -10.30
CA TYR A 438 11.47 1.19 -9.24
C TYR A 438 10.49 0.02 -9.33
N PHE A 439 9.57 0.03 -10.30
CA PHE A 439 8.46 -0.92 -10.39
C PHE A 439 8.26 -1.40 -11.84
N ILE A 440 9.36 -1.81 -12.50
CA ILE A 440 9.34 -2.32 -13.86
C ILE A 440 8.69 -3.71 -13.87
N HIS A 441 7.79 -3.95 -14.81
CA HIS A 441 7.19 -5.26 -15.04
C HIS A 441 8.25 -6.25 -15.52
N TYR A 442 8.17 -7.51 -15.06
CA TYR A 442 9.16 -8.52 -15.33
C TYR A 442 9.17 -9.02 -16.80
N ASP A 443 8.06 -8.89 -17.51
CA ASP A 443 7.93 -9.35 -18.88
C ASP A 443 8.56 -8.35 -19.85
N PRO A 444 9.64 -8.74 -20.57
CA PRO A 444 10.41 -7.83 -21.43
C PRO A 444 9.60 -7.23 -22.57
N ILE A 445 8.62 -8.00 -23.12
CA ILE A 445 7.84 -7.54 -24.29
C ILE A 445 6.83 -6.44 -23.96
N GLN A 446 6.56 -6.17 -22.68
CA GLN A 446 5.63 -5.13 -22.26
C GLN A 446 6.30 -3.76 -22.07
N CYS A 447 7.60 -3.70 -21.83
CA CYS A 447 8.43 -2.48 -21.68
C CYS A 447 7.76 -1.38 -20.88
N ARG A 448 7.34 -1.65 -19.63
CA ARG A 448 6.57 -0.73 -18.80
C ARG A 448 6.78 -0.88 -17.30
N SER A 449 6.35 0.09 -16.55
CA SER A 449 6.13 -0.07 -15.11
C SER A 449 4.77 -0.74 -14.84
N LEU A 450 4.57 -1.20 -13.60
CA LEU A 450 3.31 -1.79 -13.15
C LEU A 450 2.14 -0.83 -13.35
N THR A 451 0.97 -1.36 -13.68
CA THR A 451 -0.31 -0.63 -13.68
C THR A 451 -0.83 -0.42 -12.26
N VAL A 452 -1.86 0.42 -12.09
CA VAL A 452 -2.53 0.60 -10.79
C VAL A 452 -3.10 -0.73 -10.28
N ARG A 453 -3.71 -1.54 -11.16
CA ARG A 453 -4.29 -2.84 -10.79
C ARG A 453 -3.23 -3.84 -10.33
N GLU A 454 -2.12 -3.91 -11.02
CA GLU A 454 -1.00 -4.78 -10.61
C GLU A 454 -0.43 -4.37 -9.26
N ALA A 455 -0.20 -3.07 -9.06
CA ALA A 455 0.23 -2.54 -7.78
C ALA A 455 -0.80 -2.82 -6.66
N ALA A 456 -2.10 -2.67 -6.96
CA ALA A 456 -3.18 -2.95 -6.03
C ALA A 456 -3.26 -4.44 -5.64
N ARG A 457 -3.06 -5.35 -6.59
CA ARG A 457 -3.00 -6.80 -6.31
C ARG A 457 -1.80 -7.18 -5.46
N LEU A 458 -0.63 -6.60 -5.72
CA LEU A 458 0.57 -6.79 -4.89
C LEU A 458 0.38 -6.23 -3.48
N GLN A 459 -0.53 -5.27 -3.31
CA GLN A 459 -1.01 -4.76 -2.02
C GLN A 459 -2.21 -5.54 -1.47
N THR A 460 -2.65 -6.60 -2.14
CA THR A 460 -3.80 -7.44 -1.76
C THR A 460 -5.16 -6.74 -1.72
N PHE A 461 -5.35 -5.66 -2.48
CA PHE A 461 -6.67 -5.08 -2.65
C PHE A 461 -7.58 -5.98 -3.50
N PRO A 462 -8.87 -6.11 -3.16
CA PRO A 462 -9.84 -6.83 -3.98
C PRO A 462 -9.93 -6.28 -5.40
N ASP A 463 -10.25 -7.14 -6.37
CA ASP A 463 -10.32 -6.73 -7.79
C ASP A 463 -11.47 -5.77 -8.07
N ASN A 464 -12.52 -5.82 -7.26
CA ASN A 464 -13.61 -4.85 -7.28
C ASN A 464 -13.29 -3.53 -6.57
N TYR A 465 -12.07 -3.35 -6.03
CA TYR A 465 -11.68 -2.11 -5.39
C TYR A 465 -11.36 -1.05 -6.43
N LYS A 466 -12.23 -0.06 -6.59
CA LYS A 466 -12.00 1.07 -7.49
C LYS A 466 -11.37 2.22 -6.71
N PHE A 467 -10.23 2.68 -7.20
CA PHE A 467 -9.58 3.87 -6.68
C PHE A 467 -10.07 5.09 -7.45
N GLU A 468 -10.49 6.11 -6.75
CA GLU A 468 -11.01 7.35 -7.32
C GLU A 468 -9.88 8.36 -7.61
N GLY A 469 -10.14 9.27 -8.54
CA GLY A 469 -9.22 10.32 -8.93
C GLY A 469 -8.29 9.95 -10.10
N PRO A 470 -7.40 10.86 -10.48
CA PRO A 470 -6.44 10.65 -11.56
C PRO A 470 -5.44 9.54 -11.20
N ARG A 471 -4.87 8.89 -12.21
CA ARG A 471 -3.94 7.74 -12.07
C ARG A 471 -2.81 8.00 -11.06
N THR A 472 -2.27 9.21 -11.00
CA THR A 472 -1.25 9.60 -10.03
C THR A 472 -1.76 9.45 -8.60
N SER A 473 -2.97 9.93 -8.32
CA SER A 473 -3.61 9.79 -7.01
C SER A 473 -3.95 8.34 -6.69
N GLN A 474 -4.37 7.54 -7.68
CA GLN A 474 -4.62 6.11 -7.50
C GLN A 474 -3.35 5.37 -7.07
N TYR A 475 -2.20 5.64 -7.69
CA TYR A 475 -0.92 5.09 -7.25
C TYR A 475 -0.51 5.54 -5.85
N HIS A 476 -0.76 6.81 -5.49
CA HIS A 476 -0.53 7.31 -4.13
C HIS A 476 -1.36 6.54 -3.11
N GLN A 477 -2.62 6.34 -3.38
CA GLN A 477 -3.54 5.59 -2.52
C GLN A 477 -3.04 4.15 -2.30
N VAL A 478 -2.71 3.45 -3.37
CA VAL A 478 -2.19 2.08 -3.29
C VAL A 478 -0.89 2.03 -2.49
N GLY A 479 0.07 2.93 -2.77
CA GLY A 479 1.39 2.92 -2.13
C GLY A 479 1.38 3.25 -0.63
N ASN A 480 0.41 4.06 -0.19
CA ASN A 480 0.29 4.48 1.21
C ASN A 480 -0.56 3.52 2.06
N ALA A 481 -1.32 2.64 1.44
CA ALA A 481 -2.25 1.76 2.15
C ALA A 481 -1.56 0.63 2.91
N VAL A 482 -2.23 0.12 3.94
CA VAL A 482 -1.94 -1.18 4.54
C VAL A 482 -2.57 -2.27 3.67
N PRO A 483 -1.88 -3.40 3.42
CA PRO A 483 -2.45 -4.52 2.67
C PRO A 483 -3.72 -5.07 3.35
N PRO A 484 -4.89 -5.09 2.67
CA PRO A 484 -6.14 -5.59 3.26
C PRO A 484 -6.05 -7.01 3.79
N TYR A 485 -5.32 -7.91 3.13
CA TYR A 485 -5.15 -9.28 3.58
C TYR A 485 -4.35 -9.39 4.90
N LEU A 486 -3.37 -8.52 5.14
CA LEU A 486 -2.70 -8.43 6.44
C LEU A 486 -3.64 -7.81 7.48
N ALA A 487 -4.39 -6.78 7.08
CA ALA A 487 -5.33 -6.12 7.97
C ALA A 487 -6.48 -7.04 8.41
N SER A 488 -6.93 -7.99 7.57
CA SER A 488 -7.94 -8.99 7.99
C SER A 488 -7.40 -9.93 9.08
N GLN A 489 -6.16 -10.38 8.97
CA GLN A 489 -5.53 -11.21 9.99
C GLN A 489 -5.36 -10.46 11.33
N ILE A 490 -5.05 -9.15 11.26
CA ILE A 490 -5.01 -8.29 12.46
C ILE A 490 -6.42 -8.14 13.04
N ALA A 491 -7.42 -7.97 12.19
CA ALA A 491 -8.81 -7.85 12.61
C ALA A 491 -9.30 -9.10 13.37
N ASP A 492 -8.96 -10.31 12.90
CA ASP A 492 -9.28 -11.55 13.60
C ASP A 492 -8.73 -11.54 15.04
N ILE A 493 -7.47 -11.15 15.23
CA ILE A 493 -6.82 -11.04 16.54
C ILE A 493 -7.55 -10.01 17.43
N ILE A 494 -7.90 -8.85 16.88
CA ILE A 494 -8.57 -7.78 17.64
C ILE A 494 -10.01 -8.17 17.99
N ALA A 495 -10.69 -8.89 17.10
CA ALA A 495 -12.03 -9.39 17.37
C ALA A 495 -12.03 -10.37 18.54
N ASP A 496 -11.07 -11.32 18.58
CA ASP A 496 -10.93 -12.28 19.67
C ASP A 496 -10.67 -11.59 21.02
N VAL A 497 -9.89 -10.50 21.03
CA VAL A 497 -9.69 -9.66 22.23
C VAL A 497 -11.01 -9.03 22.69
N LEU A 498 -11.76 -8.42 21.75
CA LEU A 498 -13.02 -7.74 22.08
C LEU A 498 -14.12 -8.72 22.53
N ASP A 499 -14.16 -9.90 21.94
CA ASP A 499 -15.12 -10.95 22.32
C ASP A 499 -14.81 -11.53 23.69
N SER A 500 -13.52 -11.65 24.05
CA SER A 500 -13.06 -12.12 25.37
C SER A 500 -13.28 -11.09 26.50
N MET A 501 -13.64 -9.85 26.17
CA MET A 501 -14.00 -8.87 27.18
C MET A 501 -15.34 -9.25 27.83
N SER A 502 -15.38 -9.35 29.17
CA SER A 502 -16.61 -9.54 29.93
C SER A 502 -17.58 -8.36 29.68
N ASP A 503 -18.87 -8.65 29.59
CA ASP A 503 -19.92 -7.64 29.39
C ASP A 503 -20.20 -6.77 30.65
N GLY A 504 -19.47 -7.07 31.73
CA GLY A 504 -19.61 -6.43 33.05
C GLY A 504 -18.42 -5.50 33.35
N GLY A 505 -18.56 -4.23 33.04
CA GLY A 505 -17.64 -3.17 33.41
C GLY A 505 -18.25 -1.79 33.12
#